data_b757dde671702ef5bd559caf601b2626
#
_entry.id   b757dde671702ef5bd559caf601b2626
#
_cell.length_a   1.000
_cell.length_b   1.000
_cell.length_c   1.000
_cell.angle_alpha   90.00
_cell.angle_beta   90.00
_cell.angle_gamma   90.00
#
_symmetry.space_group_name_H-M   'P 1'
#
loop_
_entity.id
_entity.type
_entity.pdbx_description
1 polymer ?
#
loop_
_entity_poly.entity_id
_entity_poly.type
_entity_poly.pdbx_seq_one_letter_code
_entity_poly.pdbx_strand_id
1 'polypeptide(L)'
;MINFTCPQCGAAYEVDDSYAGCEVECGVCKHTFSTPCSQDVFSRGHITWITCPHCWQRFDSREVKYISRHLDLIGDPILGEDAQRRFVPVQYAANGMALDERGMECPEMACPSCHLKIPESVINLPSSIFSIVGAPASGKSYFLTTMMWQIRKFLPTYFAFNLADVDSSFNSVLNEYESILFMNNHPDRLVSLPKTELQGSGYTNQIMMKGFPVDLPKPFIFALTPTSSHPDIDTRSRELERNIILYDNAGEHFQPGNESVNNLATNHLAYSDGIIFVYDPLRESRLRNYCTKDDPQFELESTNQLALFYEMANRVRKFTGLGATEKYRQPLVIAIAKFDALKEGLGLKPGELDYLHYDEKNFEYSIDLQNITNMSFLLREKLLEIAPEFVGAAEGFSETVYFVPVSSFGCSPQVMSGESSGSGIRQKVLGIVPNDIKPFWTEVPFLLQFYLHGLLPAFAGEVADAGEISNYKFAKDVIVFSLPGSTKRCELPSTYWGWAIYNSADGKYYRLPTQDGYKDDRQIRAASLDEQIDSDFWNQQ
;
A
#
# COMPACT_ATOMS: atom_id res chain seq x y z
N MET A 1 2.01 -28.19 20.70
CA MET A 1 1.38 -29.53 20.95
C MET A 1 0.79 -30.04 19.66
N ILE A 2 1.19 -31.23 19.22
CA ILE A 2 0.73 -31.86 17.97
C ILE A 2 -0.29 -32.91 18.32
N ASN A 3 -1.49 -32.83 17.73
CA ASN A 3 -2.55 -33.80 17.89
C ASN A 3 -2.62 -34.69 16.64
N PHE A 4 -2.53 -35.98 16.81
CA PHE A 4 -2.61 -36.95 15.72
C PHE A 4 -3.20 -38.28 16.18
N THR A 5 -3.54 -39.13 15.23
CA THR A 5 -4.05 -40.47 15.51
C THR A 5 -3.13 -41.54 14.91
N CYS A 6 -2.98 -42.65 15.59
CA CYS A 6 -2.25 -43.78 15.03
C CYS A 6 -2.93 -44.28 13.75
N PRO A 7 -2.22 -44.38 12.61
CA PRO A 7 -2.81 -44.79 11.34
C PRO A 7 -3.32 -46.21 11.32
N GLN A 8 -2.87 -47.05 12.25
CA GLN A 8 -3.26 -48.47 12.28
C GLN A 8 -4.43 -48.75 13.24
N CYS A 9 -4.50 -48.09 14.43
CA CYS A 9 -5.52 -48.41 15.44
C CYS A 9 -6.41 -47.23 15.84
N GLY A 10 -6.16 -46.07 15.30
CA GLY A 10 -6.96 -44.85 15.58
C GLY A 10 -6.77 -44.24 16.98
N ALA A 11 -5.82 -44.72 17.77
CA ALA A 11 -5.53 -44.14 19.10
C ALA A 11 -5.04 -42.70 18.95
N ALA A 12 -5.66 -41.78 19.69
CA ALA A 12 -5.32 -40.36 19.66
C ALA A 12 -4.14 -40.05 20.61
N TYR A 13 -3.26 -39.16 20.13
CA TYR A 13 -2.07 -38.70 20.86
C TYR A 13 -1.96 -37.20 20.80
N GLU A 14 -1.45 -36.64 21.90
CA GLU A 14 -1.03 -35.24 21.97
C GLU A 14 0.42 -35.24 22.48
N VAL A 15 1.34 -34.67 21.67
CA VAL A 15 2.77 -34.61 21.99
C VAL A 15 3.29 -33.20 21.82
N ASP A 16 4.44 -32.91 22.42
CA ASP A 16 5.12 -31.63 22.26
C ASP A 16 5.59 -31.43 20.82
N ASP A 17 5.67 -30.15 20.36
CA ASP A 17 6.08 -29.78 19.00
C ASP A 17 7.50 -30.26 18.64
N SER A 18 8.33 -30.53 19.64
CA SER A 18 9.66 -31.13 19.46
C SER A 18 9.65 -32.54 18.87
N TYR A 19 8.50 -33.21 18.89
CA TYR A 19 8.31 -34.56 18.28
C TYR A 19 7.81 -34.49 16.82
N ALA A 20 7.71 -33.31 16.22
CA ALA A 20 7.29 -33.16 14.84
C ALA A 20 8.22 -33.92 13.88
N GLY A 21 7.64 -34.77 13.04
CA GLY A 21 8.38 -35.58 12.06
C GLY A 21 9.25 -36.71 12.67
N CYS A 22 9.18 -36.95 13.98
CA CYS A 22 9.91 -38.03 14.62
C CYS A 22 9.21 -39.39 14.41
N GLU A 23 9.96 -40.48 14.28
CA GLU A 23 9.41 -41.82 14.37
C GLU A 23 9.01 -42.13 15.83
N VAL A 24 7.76 -42.52 16.00
CA VAL A 24 7.19 -42.90 17.31
C VAL A 24 6.51 -44.26 17.25
N GLU A 25 6.52 -44.98 18.33
CA GLU A 25 5.82 -46.24 18.48
C GLU A 25 4.46 -46.02 19.16
N CYS A 26 3.40 -46.53 18.56
CA CYS A 26 2.06 -46.48 19.13
C CYS A 26 2.02 -47.25 20.48
N GLY A 27 1.66 -46.57 21.55
CA GLY A 27 1.53 -47.19 22.88
C GLY A 27 0.48 -48.32 22.94
N VAL A 28 -0.49 -48.30 22.00
CA VAL A 28 -1.61 -49.27 21.96
C VAL A 28 -1.30 -50.47 21.09
N CYS A 29 -0.92 -50.28 19.82
CA CYS A 29 -0.77 -51.38 18.83
C CYS A 29 0.69 -51.65 18.45
N LYS A 30 1.66 -50.92 19.01
CA LYS A 30 3.08 -51.07 18.73
C LYS A 30 3.51 -50.77 17.28
N HIS A 31 2.63 -50.16 16.50
CA HIS A 31 2.96 -49.75 15.17
C HIS A 31 3.87 -48.53 15.18
N THR A 32 4.99 -48.58 14.46
CA THR A 32 5.92 -47.46 14.30
C THR A 32 5.50 -46.63 13.12
N PHE A 33 5.35 -45.32 13.32
CA PHE A 33 4.99 -44.37 12.28
C PHE A 33 5.61 -42.98 12.61
N SER A 34 5.79 -42.16 11.59
CA SER A 34 6.25 -40.81 11.82
C SER A 34 5.10 -39.93 12.28
N THR A 35 5.33 -39.15 13.34
CA THR A 35 4.39 -38.09 13.73
C THR A 35 4.24 -37.14 12.58
N PRO A 36 3.08 -36.50 12.39
CA PRO A 36 2.96 -35.43 11.44
C PRO A 36 4.10 -34.43 11.67
N CYS A 37 4.92 -34.19 10.68
CA CYS A 37 5.78 -33.00 10.68
C CYS A 37 4.83 -31.87 11.03
N SER A 38 5.21 -31.02 12.00
CA SER A 38 4.29 -29.96 12.39
C SER A 38 3.87 -29.22 11.11
N GLN A 39 2.71 -29.60 10.59
CA GLN A 39 2.00 -28.76 9.62
C GLN A 39 1.70 -27.41 10.27
N ASP A 40 1.98 -27.30 11.56
CA ASP A 40 1.86 -26.13 12.40
C ASP A 40 2.98 -25.09 12.24
N VAL A 41 4.03 -25.35 11.50
CA VAL A 41 4.80 -24.26 10.89
C VAL A 41 3.88 -23.50 9.92
N PHE A 42 2.89 -24.18 9.37
CA PHE A 42 1.85 -23.61 8.53
C PHE A 42 0.54 -23.21 9.26
N SER A 43 0.29 -23.56 10.51
CA SER A 43 -0.95 -23.22 11.22
C SER A 43 -0.90 -21.94 12.02
N ARG A 44 0.17 -21.14 11.90
CA ARG A 44 0.18 -19.75 12.37
C ARG A 44 -0.62 -18.86 11.42
N GLY A 45 -1.95 -19.01 11.41
CA GLY A 45 -2.85 -18.07 10.75
C GLY A 45 -2.73 -18.02 9.23
N HIS A 46 -2.67 -19.19 8.55
CA HIS A 46 -2.59 -19.23 7.09
C HIS A 46 -3.71 -18.48 6.41
N ILE A 47 -3.30 -17.52 5.60
CA ILE A 47 -4.17 -16.94 4.58
C ILE A 47 -4.44 -18.04 3.55
N THR A 48 -5.68 -18.51 3.50
CA THR A 48 -6.06 -19.59 2.55
C THR A 48 -5.94 -19.13 1.10
N TRP A 49 -6.25 -17.86 0.84
CA TRP A 49 -6.26 -17.28 -0.50
C TRP A 49 -5.27 -16.13 -0.61
N ILE A 50 -4.35 -16.25 -1.55
CA ILE A 50 -3.28 -15.29 -1.80
C ILE A 50 -3.49 -14.62 -3.14
N THR A 51 -3.35 -13.32 -3.21
CA THR A 51 -3.25 -12.58 -4.46
C THR A 51 -1.79 -12.42 -4.84
N CYS A 52 -1.40 -12.95 -6.00
CA CYS A 52 -0.02 -12.82 -6.48
C CYS A 52 0.35 -11.34 -6.69
N PRO A 53 1.49 -10.88 -6.15
CA PRO A 53 1.91 -9.49 -6.35
C PRO A 53 2.39 -9.18 -7.78
N HIS A 54 2.53 -10.16 -8.66
CA HIS A 54 2.98 -9.94 -10.04
C HIS A 54 1.85 -10.00 -11.05
N CYS A 55 1.02 -11.04 -10.99
CA CYS A 55 -0.02 -11.28 -11.99
C CYS A 55 -1.45 -11.12 -11.46
N TRP A 56 -1.61 -10.80 -10.18
CA TRP A 56 -2.88 -10.58 -9.45
C TRP A 56 -3.85 -11.76 -9.50
N GLN A 57 -3.41 -12.92 -9.98
CA GLN A 57 -4.21 -14.13 -9.87
C GLN A 57 -4.29 -14.55 -8.41
N ARG A 58 -5.51 -14.94 -8.02
CA ARG A 58 -5.78 -15.46 -6.68
C ARG A 58 -5.62 -16.96 -6.69
N PHE A 59 -4.89 -17.51 -5.73
CA PHE A 59 -4.63 -18.93 -5.60
C PHE A 59 -4.65 -19.37 -4.13
N ASP A 60 -4.86 -20.66 -3.90
CA ASP A 60 -4.77 -21.26 -2.56
C ASP A 60 -3.30 -21.37 -2.14
N SER A 61 -3.00 -21.08 -0.86
CA SER A 61 -1.64 -21.16 -0.32
C SER A 61 -0.98 -22.53 -0.53
N ARG A 62 -1.78 -23.59 -0.63
CA ARG A 62 -1.33 -24.96 -0.90
C ARG A 62 -0.88 -25.20 -2.34
N GLU A 63 -1.24 -24.32 -3.28
CA GLU A 63 -0.85 -24.40 -4.68
C GLU A 63 0.48 -23.72 -4.98
N VAL A 64 1.12 -23.12 -3.95
CA VAL A 64 2.40 -22.44 -4.10
C VAL A 64 3.44 -23.39 -4.69
N LYS A 65 4.22 -22.92 -5.64
CA LYS A 65 5.34 -23.65 -6.20
C LYS A 65 6.65 -23.26 -5.54
N TYR A 66 7.61 -24.16 -5.57
CA TYR A 66 8.98 -23.91 -5.12
C TYR A 66 9.91 -23.81 -6.32
N ILE A 67 11.01 -23.09 -6.16
CA ILE A 67 12.02 -22.88 -7.20
C ILE A 67 13.13 -23.90 -6.96
N SER A 68 13.38 -24.81 -7.92
CA SER A 68 14.46 -25.79 -7.81
C SER A 68 15.82 -25.09 -7.73
N ARG A 69 16.78 -25.70 -7.01
CA ARG A 69 18.13 -25.15 -6.86
C ARG A 69 19.18 -25.95 -7.60
N HIS A 70 18.91 -27.21 -7.93
CA HIS A 70 19.89 -28.02 -8.65
C HIS A 70 20.07 -27.50 -10.08
N LEU A 71 21.32 -27.40 -10.53
CA LEU A 71 21.66 -26.81 -11.82
C LEU A 71 21.07 -27.54 -13.03
N ASP A 72 20.82 -28.85 -12.92
CA ASP A 72 20.19 -29.64 -13.98
C ASP A 72 18.68 -29.45 -14.08
N LEU A 73 18.05 -28.80 -13.07
CA LEU A 73 16.61 -28.60 -13.04
C LEU A 73 16.25 -27.21 -13.61
N ILE A 74 16.61 -27.00 -14.86
CA ILE A 74 16.29 -25.82 -15.68
C ILE A 74 15.15 -26.12 -16.66
N GLY A 75 14.63 -25.07 -17.27
CA GLY A 75 13.53 -25.15 -18.23
C GLY A 75 12.17 -25.01 -17.55
N ASP A 76 11.70 -23.77 -17.48
CA ASP A 76 10.35 -23.45 -16.97
C ASP A 76 9.42 -23.10 -18.13
N PRO A 77 8.20 -23.69 -18.20
CA PRO A 77 7.29 -23.49 -19.33
C PRO A 77 6.78 -22.06 -19.49
N ILE A 78 6.90 -21.23 -18.44
CA ILE A 78 6.42 -19.83 -18.42
C ILE A 78 7.58 -18.86 -18.52
N LEU A 79 8.69 -19.12 -17.83
CA LEU A 79 9.83 -18.21 -17.72
C LEU A 79 10.94 -18.52 -18.73
N GLY A 80 10.85 -19.64 -19.46
CA GLY A 80 11.81 -19.99 -20.50
C GLY A 80 12.84 -21.05 -20.09
N GLU A 81 13.67 -21.41 -21.07
CA GLU A 81 14.59 -22.56 -20.97
C GLU A 81 15.72 -22.37 -19.96
N ASP A 82 16.13 -21.13 -19.72
CA ASP A 82 17.22 -20.78 -18.80
C ASP A 82 16.75 -20.65 -17.35
N ALA A 83 15.44 -20.61 -17.11
CA ALA A 83 14.88 -20.44 -15.77
C ALA A 83 14.90 -21.76 -14.99
N GLN A 84 15.20 -21.69 -13.70
CA GLN A 84 15.08 -22.83 -12.78
C GLN A 84 13.63 -23.36 -12.82
N ARG A 85 13.45 -24.67 -12.74
CA ARG A 85 12.13 -25.31 -12.77
C ARG A 85 11.33 -24.97 -11.52
N ARG A 86 10.02 -24.70 -11.68
CA ARG A 86 9.06 -24.58 -10.59
C ARG A 86 8.33 -25.90 -10.40
N PHE A 87 8.20 -26.33 -9.13
CA PHE A 87 7.62 -27.61 -8.78
C PHE A 87 6.73 -27.53 -7.55
N VAL A 88 5.82 -28.46 -7.40
CA VAL A 88 5.06 -28.68 -6.16
C VAL A 88 5.84 -29.74 -5.35
N PRO A 89 6.24 -29.46 -4.11
CA PRO A 89 7.08 -30.38 -3.36
C PRO A 89 6.31 -31.65 -2.96
N VAL A 90 6.99 -32.79 -3.12
CA VAL A 90 6.51 -34.11 -2.68
C VAL A 90 7.25 -34.56 -1.43
N GLN A 91 8.46 -34.04 -1.23
CA GLN A 91 9.32 -34.37 -0.10
C GLN A 91 9.83 -33.10 0.58
N TYR A 92 10.03 -33.20 1.88
CA TYR A 92 10.55 -32.14 2.72
C TYR A 92 11.74 -32.64 3.53
N ALA A 93 12.71 -31.77 3.79
CA ALA A 93 13.80 -32.00 4.71
C ALA A 93 13.30 -32.02 6.16
N ALA A 94 14.14 -32.48 7.10
CA ALA A 94 13.80 -32.53 8.53
C ALA A 94 13.49 -31.14 9.13
N ASN A 95 14.01 -30.06 8.53
CA ASN A 95 13.73 -28.68 8.92
C ASN A 95 12.46 -28.10 8.27
N GLY A 96 11.68 -28.92 7.51
CA GLY A 96 10.46 -28.51 6.83
C GLY A 96 10.68 -27.81 5.48
N MET A 97 11.93 -27.67 5.00
CA MET A 97 12.20 -27.11 3.67
C MET A 97 11.83 -28.08 2.55
N ALA A 98 11.23 -27.57 1.49
CA ALA A 98 10.91 -28.37 0.32
C ALA A 98 12.18 -28.90 -0.35
N LEU A 99 12.15 -30.15 -0.80
CA LEU A 99 13.25 -30.79 -1.54
C LEU A 99 12.89 -30.88 -3.02
N ASP A 100 13.82 -30.49 -3.89
CA ASP A 100 13.69 -30.72 -5.32
C ASP A 100 13.93 -32.18 -5.70
N GLU A 101 13.73 -32.54 -6.96
CA GLU A 101 13.91 -33.90 -7.50
C GLU A 101 15.33 -34.47 -7.31
N ARG A 102 16.30 -33.63 -7.00
CA ARG A 102 17.69 -33.97 -6.72
C ARG A 102 18.05 -33.95 -5.23
N GLY A 103 17.05 -33.65 -4.39
CA GLY A 103 17.19 -33.62 -2.92
C GLY A 103 17.85 -32.35 -2.38
N MET A 104 17.89 -31.26 -3.16
CA MET A 104 18.36 -29.97 -2.67
C MET A 104 17.22 -29.21 -1.97
N GLU A 105 17.54 -28.57 -0.85
CA GLU A 105 16.62 -27.71 -0.12
C GLU A 105 16.29 -26.43 -0.89
N CYS A 106 15.01 -26.15 -1.09
CA CYS A 106 14.48 -25.05 -1.89
C CYS A 106 13.67 -24.10 -1.03
N PRO A 107 14.26 -22.99 -0.55
CA PRO A 107 13.56 -22.02 0.30
C PRO A 107 12.71 -21.01 -0.50
N GLU A 108 12.95 -20.86 -1.79
CA GLU A 108 12.28 -19.85 -2.61
C GLU A 108 10.98 -20.36 -3.19
N MET A 109 9.93 -19.53 -3.08
CA MET A 109 8.58 -19.83 -3.53
C MET A 109 8.21 -19.03 -4.77
N ALA A 110 7.25 -19.54 -5.53
CA ALA A 110 6.76 -18.95 -6.76
C ALA A 110 5.25 -19.06 -6.91
N CYS A 111 4.67 -18.10 -7.60
CA CYS A 111 3.25 -18.10 -7.97
C CYS A 111 2.94 -19.30 -8.87
N PRO A 112 1.84 -20.05 -8.64
CA PRO A 112 1.46 -21.18 -9.49
C PRO A 112 1.09 -20.77 -10.93
N SER A 113 0.68 -19.50 -11.15
CA SER A 113 0.19 -19.00 -12.44
C SER A 113 1.27 -18.34 -13.29
N CYS A 114 2.06 -17.40 -12.74
CA CYS A 114 3.10 -16.68 -13.50
C CYS A 114 4.51 -17.19 -13.26
N HIS A 115 4.71 -18.10 -12.31
CA HIS A 115 5.99 -18.70 -11.93
C HIS A 115 7.04 -17.70 -11.39
N LEU A 116 6.68 -16.43 -11.23
CA LEU A 116 7.57 -15.44 -10.62
C LEU A 116 7.73 -15.71 -9.12
N LYS A 117 8.92 -15.42 -8.62
CA LYS A 117 9.24 -15.54 -7.19
C LYS A 117 8.30 -14.66 -6.37
N ILE A 118 7.80 -15.22 -5.27
CA ILE A 118 7.03 -14.51 -4.26
C ILE A 118 7.71 -14.67 -2.89
N PRO A 119 7.76 -13.61 -2.07
CA PRO A 119 8.33 -13.72 -0.73
C PRO A 119 7.45 -14.60 0.17
N GLU A 120 8.05 -15.26 1.12
CA GLU A 120 7.35 -16.07 2.13
C GLU A 120 6.33 -15.26 2.93
N SER A 121 6.63 -13.99 3.21
CA SER A 121 5.71 -13.10 3.91
C SER A 121 4.36 -12.93 3.19
N VAL A 122 4.32 -12.98 1.85
CA VAL A 122 3.08 -12.89 1.07
C VAL A 122 2.16 -14.09 1.30
N ILE A 123 2.73 -15.22 1.72
CA ILE A 123 1.97 -16.43 2.07
C ILE A 123 1.45 -16.37 3.51
N ASN A 124 2.22 -15.74 4.40
CA ASN A 124 1.95 -15.75 5.83
C ASN A 124 1.21 -14.51 6.35
N LEU A 125 1.29 -13.38 5.65
CA LEU A 125 0.71 -12.09 6.06
C LEU A 125 -0.27 -11.55 5.01
N PRO A 126 -1.33 -10.87 5.45
CA PRO A 126 -2.22 -10.15 4.54
C PRO A 126 -1.43 -9.10 3.76
N SER A 127 -1.87 -8.82 2.55
CA SER A 127 -1.22 -7.82 1.68
C SER A 127 -2.16 -6.65 1.43
N SER A 128 -1.63 -5.44 1.54
CA SER A 128 -2.28 -4.21 1.08
C SER A 128 -1.53 -3.66 -0.14
N ILE A 129 -2.29 -3.41 -1.20
CA ILE A 129 -1.76 -3.00 -2.51
C ILE A 129 -2.06 -1.52 -2.72
N PHE A 130 -1.03 -0.73 -3.01
CA PHE A 130 -1.18 0.68 -3.33
C PHE A 130 -0.53 1.02 -4.67
N SER A 131 -1.17 1.89 -5.42
CA SER A 131 -0.71 2.29 -6.75
C SER A 131 -0.41 3.77 -6.81
N ILE A 132 0.75 4.12 -7.37
CA ILE A 132 1.16 5.49 -7.63
C ILE A 132 1.03 5.75 -9.12
N VAL A 133 0.21 6.74 -9.46
CA VAL A 133 -0.11 7.11 -10.85
C VAL A 133 0.20 8.59 -11.06
N GLY A 134 0.51 8.99 -12.27
CA GLY A 134 0.72 10.39 -12.63
C GLY A 134 1.37 10.53 -14.00
N ALA A 135 1.40 11.74 -14.52
CA ALA A 135 1.93 12.02 -15.85
C ALA A 135 3.41 11.64 -16.01
N PRO A 136 3.89 11.39 -17.24
CA PRO A 136 5.31 11.28 -17.51
C PRO A 136 6.06 12.51 -16.98
N ALA A 137 7.22 12.30 -16.35
CA ALA A 137 8.05 13.35 -15.77
C ALA A 137 7.35 14.29 -14.75
N SER A 138 6.27 13.85 -14.11
CA SER A 138 5.64 14.56 -12.97
C SER A 138 6.43 14.48 -11.67
N GLY A 139 7.52 13.69 -11.64
CA GLY A 139 8.34 13.48 -10.45
C GLY A 139 7.91 12.30 -9.59
N LYS A 140 7.13 11.34 -10.11
CA LYS A 140 6.65 10.16 -9.38
C LYS A 140 7.77 9.39 -8.67
N SER A 141 8.86 9.05 -9.37
CA SER A 141 9.96 8.27 -8.78
C SER A 141 10.66 9.03 -7.67
N TYR A 142 10.82 10.36 -7.81
CA TYR A 142 11.30 11.21 -6.72
C TYR A 142 10.34 11.25 -5.55
N PHE A 143 9.04 11.38 -5.82
CA PHE A 143 8.00 11.35 -4.80
C PHE A 143 7.99 10.00 -4.07
N LEU A 144 7.97 8.89 -4.79
CA LEU A 144 8.03 7.54 -4.21
C LEU A 144 9.26 7.37 -3.32
N THR A 145 10.44 7.74 -3.81
CA THR A 145 11.69 7.59 -3.06
C THR A 145 11.69 8.42 -1.77
N THR A 146 11.28 9.69 -1.86
CA THR A 146 11.21 10.56 -0.68
C THR A 146 10.11 10.13 0.30
N MET A 147 8.95 9.73 -0.21
CA MET A 147 7.86 9.18 0.58
C MET A 147 8.34 7.98 1.39
N MET A 148 8.95 6.99 0.74
CA MET A 148 9.41 5.78 1.42
C MET A 148 10.53 6.06 2.41
N TRP A 149 11.47 6.95 2.05
CA TRP A 149 12.53 7.40 2.97
C TRP A 149 11.95 8.04 4.24
N GLN A 150 10.93 8.88 4.11
CA GLN A 150 10.27 9.52 5.25
C GLN A 150 9.46 8.49 6.05
N ILE A 151 8.67 7.64 5.41
CA ILE A 151 7.86 6.60 6.07
C ILE A 151 8.74 5.68 6.92
N ARG A 152 9.91 5.25 6.43
CA ARG A 152 10.87 4.42 7.20
C ARG A 152 11.37 5.12 8.48
N LYS A 153 11.35 6.45 8.54
CA LYS A 153 11.69 7.23 9.75
C LYS A 153 10.48 7.50 10.64
N PHE A 154 9.36 7.86 10.03
CA PHE A 154 8.16 8.28 10.75
C PHE A 154 7.46 7.13 11.47
N LEU A 155 7.33 6.00 10.83
CA LEU A 155 6.63 4.85 11.43
C LEU A 155 7.27 4.37 12.73
N PRO A 156 8.60 4.13 12.83
CA PRO A 156 9.22 3.76 14.09
C PRO A 156 9.21 4.88 15.14
N THR A 157 9.33 6.14 14.69
CA THR A 157 9.46 7.28 15.59
C THR A 157 8.15 7.66 16.25
N TYR A 158 7.04 7.62 15.51
CA TYR A 158 5.76 8.17 15.95
C TYR A 158 4.67 7.11 16.16
N PHE A 159 4.75 5.98 15.46
CA PHE A 159 3.66 5.01 15.43
C PHE A 159 4.05 3.60 15.90
N ALA A 160 5.27 3.44 16.38
CA ALA A 160 5.80 2.16 16.84
C ALA A 160 5.64 1.00 15.83
N PHE A 161 5.76 1.30 14.54
CA PHE A 161 5.83 0.32 13.46
C PHE A 161 7.21 0.27 12.82
N ASN A 162 7.60 -0.90 12.38
CA ASN A 162 8.76 -1.09 11.51
C ASN A 162 8.28 -1.40 10.08
N LEU A 163 8.92 -0.79 9.08
CA LEU A 163 8.70 -1.07 7.66
C LEU A 163 10.02 -1.54 7.04
N ALA A 164 10.14 -2.83 6.81
CA ALA A 164 11.36 -3.46 6.32
C ALA A 164 11.19 -4.05 4.92
N ASP A 165 12.28 -4.11 4.15
CA ASP A 165 12.30 -4.86 2.89
C ASP A 165 12.09 -6.35 3.19
N VAL A 166 11.15 -6.97 2.49
CA VAL A 166 10.94 -8.42 2.62
C VAL A 166 12.08 -9.20 1.97
N ASP A 167 12.51 -8.73 0.81
CA ASP A 167 13.66 -9.23 0.07
C ASP A 167 14.21 -8.07 -0.76
N SER A 168 15.49 -7.76 -0.59
CA SER A 168 16.16 -6.62 -1.26
C SER A 168 16.10 -6.68 -2.79
N SER A 169 15.91 -7.86 -3.37
CA SER A 169 15.80 -8.03 -4.83
C SER A 169 14.54 -7.37 -5.41
N PHE A 170 13.43 -7.32 -4.65
CA PHE A 170 12.20 -6.63 -5.09
C PHE A 170 12.35 -5.11 -5.04
N ASN A 171 13.06 -4.59 -4.05
CA ASN A 171 13.18 -3.15 -3.80
C ASN A 171 14.50 -2.55 -4.32
N SER A 172 15.28 -3.31 -5.11
CA SER A 172 16.63 -2.90 -5.57
C SER A 172 16.65 -1.53 -6.27
N VAL A 173 15.69 -1.26 -7.13
CA VAL A 173 15.58 0.03 -7.85
C VAL A 173 15.29 1.18 -6.87
N LEU A 174 14.40 0.98 -5.91
CA LEU A 174 14.10 1.99 -4.90
C LEU A 174 15.28 2.22 -3.97
N ASN A 175 15.97 1.15 -3.56
CA ASN A 175 17.17 1.23 -2.72
C ASN A 175 18.31 1.96 -3.44
N GLU A 176 18.44 1.79 -4.76
CA GLU A 176 19.37 2.57 -5.58
C GLU A 176 18.99 4.06 -5.58
N TYR A 177 17.72 4.38 -5.76
CA TYR A 177 17.22 5.76 -5.73
C TYR A 177 17.43 6.42 -4.35
N GLU A 178 17.14 5.71 -3.25
CA GLU A 178 17.42 6.17 -1.89
C GLU A 178 18.93 6.42 -1.68
N SER A 179 19.77 5.55 -2.22
CA SER A 179 21.23 5.71 -2.15
C SER A 179 21.71 6.95 -2.88
N ILE A 180 21.17 7.25 -4.07
CA ILE A 180 21.50 8.44 -4.85
C ILE A 180 21.09 9.72 -4.11
N LEU A 181 19.89 9.76 -3.53
CA LEU A 181 19.34 10.98 -2.93
C LEU A 181 19.78 11.20 -1.48
N PHE A 182 19.88 10.15 -0.67
CA PHE A 182 20.01 10.29 0.79
C PHE A 182 21.24 9.65 1.40
N MET A 183 21.92 8.74 0.68
CA MET A 183 23.11 8.05 1.16
C MET A 183 24.34 8.34 0.29
N ASN A 184 24.32 9.46 -0.45
CA ASN A 184 25.40 9.82 -1.37
C ASN A 184 26.65 10.28 -0.60
N ASN A 185 27.82 9.75 -0.99
CA ASN A 185 29.13 10.15 -0.43
C ASN A 185 29.53 11.59 -0.80
N HIS A 186 28.86 12.20 -1.78
CA HIS A 186 29.10 13.56 -2.26
C HIS A 186 27.80 14.37 -2.24
N PRO A 187 27.24 14.65 -1.04
CA PRO A 187 25.90 15.22 -0.92
C PRO A 187 25.81 16.69 -1.42
N ASP A 188 26.93 17.33 -1.70
CA ASP A 188 27.01 18.70 -2.28
C ASP A 188 27.00 18.71 -3.82
N ARG A 189 27.00 17.55 -4.47
CA ARG A 189 26.98 17.46 -5.93
C ARG A 189 25.57 17.23 -6.44
N LEU A 190 25.29 17.85 -7.59
CA LEU A 190 24.03 17.62 -8.31
C LEU A 190 23.91 16.16 -8.72
N VAL A 191 22.78 15.55 -8.38
CA VAL A 191 22.39 14.19 -8.77
C VAL A 191 21.03 14.20 -9.46
N SER A 192 20.78 13.19 -10.27
CA SER A 192 19.46 12.92 -10.85
C SER A 192 19.16 11.43 -10.80
N LEU A 193 17.90 11.06 -10.60
CA LEU A 193 17.49 9.67 -10.72
C LEU A 193 17.46 9.24 -12.18
N PRO A 194 17.79 7.96 -12.48
CA PRO A 194 17.57 7.38 -13.79
C PRO A 194 16.11 7.52 -14.22
N LYS A 195 15.87 7.68 -15.51
CA LYS A 195 14.50 7.72 -16.04
C LYS A 195 13.85 6.34 -15.86
N THR A 196 12.61 6.32 -15.36
CA THR A 196 11.81 5.08 -15.36
C THR A 196 11.48 4.72 -16.81
N GLU A 197 11.97 3.57 -17.25
CA GLU A 197 11.78 3.08 -18.63
C GLU A 197 10.46 2.33 -18.74
N LEU A 198 9.85 2.35 -19.95
CA LEU A 198 8.64 1.57 -20.28
C LEU A 198 8.92 0.05 -20.27
N GLN A 199 10.16 -0.33 -20.55
CA GLN A 199 10.67 -1.70 -20.52
C GLN A 199 12.06 -1.63 -19.88
N GLY A 200 12.34 -2.44 -18.87
CA GLY A 200 13.63 -2.38 -18.18
C GLY A 200 13.58 -2.98 -16.79
N SER A 201 14.40 -2.46 -15.89
CA SER A 201 14.55 -2.99 -14.53
C SER A 201 13.27 -3.00 -13.69
N GLY A 202 12.30 -2.12 -14.00
CA GLY A 202 10.97 -2.05 -13.36
C GLY A 202 9.94 -3.06 -13.88
N TYR A 203 10.27 -3.87 -14.89
CA TYR A 203 9.35 -4.85 -15.48
C TYR A 203 9.98 -6.23 -15.56
N THR A 204 9.13 -7.26 -15.52
CA THR A 204 9.51 -8.63 -15.87
C THR A 204 9.09 -8.87 -17.31
N ASN A 205 10.07 -8.94 -18.21
CA ASN A 205 9.83 -8.95 -19.63
C ASN A 205 9.47 -10.36 -20.13
N GLN A 206 8.49 -10.41 -21.04
CA GLN A 206 8.17 -11.53 -21.91
C GLN A 206 7.97 -12.90 -21.21
N ILE A 207 7.26 -12.89 -20.10
CA ILE A 207 6.79 -14.16 -19.54
C ILE A 207 5.61 -14.70 -20.35
N MET A 208 5.56 -16.03 -20.54
CA MET A 208 4.50 -16.67 -21.32
C MET A 208 3.24 -16.89 -20.46
N MET A 209 2.22 -16.06 -20.60
CA MET A 209 0.93 -16.26 -19.93
C MET A 209 -0.16 -16.60 -20.95
N LYS A 210 -0.82 -17.72 -20.75
CA LYS A 210 -1.89 -18.21 -21.64
C LYS A 210 -1.49 -18.25 -23.13
N GLY A 211 -0.20 -18.53 -23.40
CA GLY A 211 0.34 -18.62 -24.76
C GLY A 211 0.77 -17.29 -25.40
N PHE A 212 0.75 -16.17 -24.64
CA PHE A 212 1.17 -14.86 -25.11
C PHE A 212 2.32 -14.32 -24.25
N PRO A 213 3.32 -13.65 -24.84
CA PRO A 213 4.33 -12.93 -24.10
C PRO A 213 3.71 -11.70 -23.43
N VAL A 214 3.94 -11.52 -22.13
CA VAL A 214 3.36 -10.45 -21.32
C VAL A 214 4.47 -9.79 -20.50
N ASP A 215 4.43 -8.48 -20.38
CA ASP A 215 5.26 -7.71 -19.47
C ASP A 215 4.46 -7.39 -18.19
N LEU A 216 5.02 -7.70 -17.04
CA LEU A 216 4.41 -7.43 -15.74
C LEU A 216 5.25 -6.39 -14.98
N PRO A 217 4.63 -5.41 -14.31
CA PRO A 217 5.35 -4.49 -13.45
C PRO A 217 5.91 -5.23 -12.24
N LYS A 218 7.12 -4.87 -11.82
CA LYS A 218 7.71 -5.37 -10.59
C LYS A 218 7.15 -4.58 -9.41
N PRO A 219 6.56 -5.24 -8.41
CA PRO A 219 6.15 -4.58 -7.18
C PRO A 219 7.34 -4.26 -6.29
N PHE A 220 7.25 -3.18 -5.51
CA PHE A 220 8.02 -3.01 -4.28
C PHE A 220 7.26 -3.68 -3.14
N ILE A 221 7.94 -4.51 -2.34
CA ILE A 221 7.29 -5.30 -1.29
C ILE A 221 8.01 -5.07 0.05
N PHE A 222 7.22 -4.63 1.02
CA PHE A 222 7.68 -4.36 2.38
C PHE A 222 6.85 -5.15 3.38
N ALA A 223 7.44 -5.49 4.52
CA ALA A 223 6.72 -5.99 5.69
C ALA A 223 6.51 -4.84 6.68
N LEU A 224 5.26 -4.57 7.02
CA LEU A 224 4.86 -3.69 8.10
C LEU A 224 4.64 -4.54 9.35
N THR A 225 5.37 -4.27 10.41
CA THR A 225 5.26 -5.00 11.68
C THR A 225 5.23 -4.03 12.86
N PRO A 226 4.31 -4.21 13.83
CA PRO A 226 4.35 -3.42 15.05
C PRO A 226 5.60 -3.77 15.87
N THR A 227 6.19 -2.76 16.51
CA THR A 227 7.31 -2.97 17.45
C THR A 227 6.78 -3.39 18.83
N SER A 228 7.66 -3.85 19.69
CA SER A 228 7.30 -4.21 21.08
C SER A 228 6.74 -3.05 21.90
N SER A 229 6.91 -1.82 21.46
CA SER A 229 6.35 -0.62 22.08
C SER A 229 4.99 -0.18 21.51
N HIS A 230 4.44 -0.94 20.55
CA HIS A 230 3.13 -0.61 19.99
C HIS A 230 2.01 -0.84 21.02
N PRO A 231 1.09 0.12 21.23
CA PRO A 231 0.04 0.02 22.25
C PRO A 231 -0.82 -1.25 22.14
N ASP A 232 -1.12 -1.67 20.91
CA ASP A 232 -1.98 -2.81 20.62
C ASP A 232 -1.20 -4.13 20.34
N ILE A 233 0.08 -4.20 20.69
CA ILE A 233 0.93 -5.36 20.34
C ILE A 233 0.37 -6.69 20.86
N ASP A 234 -0.15 -6.70 22.08
CA ASP A 234 -0.68 -7.90 22.73
C ASP A 234 -2.07 -8.30 22.24
N THR A 235 -2.83 -7.35 21.70
CA THR A 235 -4.24 -7.54 21.34
C THR A 235 -4.47 -7.69 19.84
N ARG A 236 -3.70 -6.97 19.01
CA ARG A 236 -3.97 -6.83 17.57
C ARG A 236 -2.75 -7.07 16.68
N SER A 237 -1.64 -7.64 17.19
CA SER A 237 -0.41 -7.79 16.40
C SER A 237 -0.65 -8.42 15.02
N ARG A 238 -1.46 -9.49 14.96
CA ARG A 238 -1.78 -10.20 13.71
C ARG A 238 -2.60 -9.39 12.71
N GLU A 239 -3.41 -8.44 13.17
CA GLU A 239 -4.20 -7.56 12.29
C GLU A 239 -3.34 -6.43 11.73
N LEU A 240 -2.32 -6.02 12.50
CA LEU A 240 -1.42 -4.94 12.17
C LEU A 240 -0.26 -5.39 11.27
N GLU A 241 0.16 -6.65 11.39
CA GLU A 241 1.20 -7.23 10.54
C GLU A 241 0.68 -7.47 9.13
N ARG A 242 1.37 -6.89 8.12
CA ARG A 242 1.01 -7.10 6.71
C ARG A 242 2.12 -6.79 5.73
N ASN A 243 1.96 -7.29 4.51
CA ASN A 243 2.78 -6.82 3.41
C ASN A 243 2.19 -5.53 2.84
N ILE A 244 3.06 -4.59 2.54
CA ILE A 244 2.74 -3.38 1.78
C ILE A 244 3.35 -3.53 0.40
N ILE A 245 2.50 -3.55 -0.62
CA ILE A 245 2.89 -3.75 -2.01
C ILE A 245 2.64 -2.45 -2.77
N LEU A 246 3.69 -1.88 -3.34
CA LEU A 246 3.61 -0.63 -4.09
C LEU A 246 3.94 -0.86 -5.56
N TYR A 247 3.20 -0.16 -6.45
CA TYR A 247 3.50 -0.09 -7.88
C TYR A 247 3.77 1.35 -8.30
N ASP A 248 4.92 1.56 -8.96
CA ASP A 248 5.24 2.81 -9.68
C ASP A 248 5.26 2.53 -11.17
N ASN A 249 4.22 2.92 -11.86
CA ASN A 249 4.14 2.74 -13.30
C ASN A 249 4.63 3.96 -14.06
N ALA A 250 5.33 3.71 -15.17
CA ALA A 250 5.62 4.76 -16.12
C ALA A 250 4.32 5.42 -16.61
N GLY A 251 4.28 6.76 -16.55
CA GLY A 251 3.08 7.53 -16.94
C GLY A 251 2.63 7.33 -18.39
N GLU A 252 3.56 6.91 -19.24
CA GLU A 252 3.34 6.57 -20.65
C GLU A 252 2.37 5.39 -20.83
N HIS A 253 2.26 4.48 -19.86
CA HIS A 253 1.27 3.40 -19.91
C HIS A 253 -0.18 3.89 -19.89
N PHE A 254 -0.41 5.11 -19.37
CA PHE A 254 -1.74 5.71 -19.30
C PHE A 254 -2.04 6.65 -20.49
N GLN A 255 -1.17 6.70 -21.50
CA GLN A 255 -1.48 7.45 -22.71
C GLN A 255 -2.57 6.75 -23.52
N PRO A 256 -3.55 7.49 -24.07
CA PRO A 256 -4.59 6.94 -24.93
C PRO A 256 -3.97 6.18 -26.11
N GLY A 257 -4.48 4.99 -26.39
CA GLY A 257 -4.00 4.14 -27.50
C GLY A 257 -2.91 3.15 -27.12
N ASN A 258 -2.35 3.19 -25.91
CA ASN A 258 -1.38 2.20 -25.41
C ASN A 258 -2.03 0.96 -24.79
N GLU A 259 -3.33 0.79 -24.95
CA GLU A 259 -4.02 -0.46 -24.58
C GLU A 259 -3.66 -1.57 -25.57
N SER A 260 -2.85 -2.51 -25.15
CA SER A 260 -2.73 -3.81 -25.83
C SER A 260 -3.22 -4.93 -24.92
N VAL A 261 -3.75 -5.98 -25.51
CA VAL A 261 -4.21 -7.19 -24.78
C VAL A 261 -3.05 -7.81 -23.98
N ASN A 262 -1.82 -7.55 -24.42
CA ASN A 262 -0.60 -8.09 -23.83
C ASN A 262 0.02 -7.16 -22.77
N ASN A 263 -0.48 -5.93 -22.61
CA ASN A 263 0.04 -4.98 -21.64
C ASN A 263 -0.80 -4.99 -20.36
N LEU A 264 -0.43 -5.87 -19.44
CA LEU A 264 -1.06 -5.97 -18.12
C LEU A 264 -0.50 -4.97 -17.10
N ALA A 265 0.38 -4.05 -17.51
CA ALA A 265 1.11 -3.16 -16.61
C ALA A 265 0.22 -2.30 -15.70
N THR A 266 -1.04 -2.09 -16.04
CA THR A 266 -1.98 -1.26 -15.26
C THR A 266 -3.06 -2.05 -14.53
N ASN A 267 -3.05 -3.39 -14.64
CA ASN A 267 -4.10 -4.22 -14.02
C ASN A 267 -4.06 -4.17 -12.48
N HIS A 268 -2.90 -3.87 -11.87
CA HIS A 268 -2.77 -3.70 -10.41
C HIS A 268 -3.76 -2.67 -9.84
N LEU A 269 -4.16 -1.66 -10.63
CA LEU A 269 -5.11 -0.64 -10.19
C LEU A 269 -6.46 -1.22 -9.74
N ALA A 270 -6.90 -2.31 -10.39
CA ALA A 270 -8.14 -2.98 -10.02
C ALA A 270 -8.06 -3.74 -8.67
N TYR A 271 -6.84 -4.01 -8.24
CA TYR A 271 -6.56 -4.74 -6.99
C TYR A 271 -5.98 -3.82 -5.91
N SER A 272 -5.89 -2.51 -6.20
CA SER A 272 -5.34 -1.53 -5.26
C SER A 272 -6.35 -1.22 -4.16
N ASP A 273 -5.87 -1.27 -2.93
CA ASP A 273 -6.61 -0.82 -1.74
C ASP A 273 -6.62 0.70 -1.63
N GLY A 274 -5.77 1.39 -2.39
CA GLY A 274 -5.75 2.84 -2.50
C GLY A 274 -4.88 3.32 -3.66
N ILE A 275 -5.23 4.48 -4.19
CA ILE A 275 -4.51 5.10 -5.31
C ILE A 275 -3.97 6.46 -4.88
N ILE A 276 -2.70 6.72 -5.17
CA ILE A 276 -2.08 8.05 -5.04
C ILE A 276 -1.84 8.59 -6.45
N PHE A 277 -2.53 9.66 -6.80
CA PHE A 277 -2.35 10.35 -8.09
C PHE A 277 -1.45 11.56 -7.91
N VAL A 278 -0.26 11.52 -8.51
CA VAL A 278 0.72 12.61 -8.47
C VAL A 278 0.35 13.65 -9.54
N TYR A 279 -0.20 14.77 -9.08
CA TYR A 279 -0.60 15.89 -9.92
C TYR A 279 0.47 16.97 -9.93
N ASP A 280 1.00 17.29 -11.11
CA ASP A 280 2.09 18.26 -11.30
C ASP A 280 1.52 19.63 -11.70
N PRO A 281 1.51 20.66 -10.83
CA PRO A 281 0.99 21.97 -11.14
C PRO A 281 1.77 22.71 -12.22
N LEU A 282 3.06 22.41 -12.39
CA LEU A 282 3.89 22.99 -13.44
C LEU A 282 3.55 22.46 -14.85
N ARG A 283 2.82 21.35 -14.93
CA ARG A 283 2.33 20.74 -16.19
C ARG A 283 0.91 21.14 -16.56
N GLU A 284 0.18 21.81 -15.65
CA GLU A 284 -1.16 22.33 -15.89
C GLU A 284 -1.07 23.82 -16.29
N SER A 285 -1.54 24.15 -17.48
CA SER A 285 -1.38 25.50 -18.06
C SER A 285 -1.91 26.63 -17.19
N ARG A 286 -3.02 26.40 -16.49
CA ARG A 286 -3.68 27.41 -15.62
C ARG A 286 -2.98 27.53 -14.27
N LEU A 287 -2.57 26.42 -13.65
CA LEU A 287 -1.85 26.41 -12.39
C LEU A 287 -0.44 26.99 -12.51
N ARG A 288 0.20 26.87 -13.67
CA ARG A 288 1.49 27.51 -13.96
C ARG A 288 1.52 29.01 -13.65
N ASN A 289 0.41 29.71 -13.78
CA ASN A 289 0.33 31.13 -13.47
C ASN A 289 0.53 31.45 -11.98
N TYR A 290 0.29 30.46 -11.11
CA TYR A 290 0.48 30.54 -9.65
C TYR A 290 1.82 29.97 -9.21
N CYS A 291 2.59 29.36 -10.11
CA CYS A 291 3.90 28.80 -9.78
C CYS A 291 5.03 29.81 -9.93
N THR A 292 6.13 29.56 -9.22
CA THR A 292 7.37 30.34 -9.30
C THR A 292 7.94 30.29 -10.72
N LYS A 293 8.06 31.44 -11.37
CA LYS A 293 8.47 31.53 -12.79
C LYS A 293 9.95 31.21 -13.02
N ASP A 294 10.77 31.33 -11.98
CA ASP A 294 12.22 31.06 -12.05
C ASP A 294 12.55 29.57 -11.90
N ASP A 295 11.54 28.72 -11.72
CA ASP A 295 11.74 27.28 -11.65
C ASP A 295 12.17 26.74 -13.02
N PRO A 296 13.31 26.03 -13.13
CA PRO A 296 13.77 25.45 -14.40
C PRO A 296 12.80 24.46 -15.04
N GLN A 297 11.88 23.89 -14.25
CA GLN A 297 10.83 22.99 -14.72
C GLN A 297 9.70 23.72 -15.42
N PHE A 298 9.62 25.04 -15.28
CA PHE A 298 8.60 25.85 -15.92
C PHE A 298 8.67 25.79 -17.46
N GLU A 299 9.84 25.54 -18.03
CA GLU A 299 10.03 25.39 -19.49
C GLU A 299 9.54 24.04 -20.04
N LEU A 300 9.20 23.08 -19.17
CA LEU A 300 8.73 21.78 -19.61
C LEU A 300 7.33 21.89 -20.25
N GLU A 301 7.07 21.08 -21.28
CA GLU A 301 5.78 21.06 -21.96
C GLU A 301 4.63 20.70 -21.00
N SER A 302 3.47 21.33 -21.22
CA SER A 302 2.26 20.96 -20.49
C SER A 302 1.80 19.56 -20.89
N THR A 303 1.22 18.84 -19.93
CA THR A 303 0.67 17.50 -20.14
C THR A 303 -0.80 17.49 -19.76
N ASN A 304 -1.63 16.88 -20.59
CA ASN A 304 -3.04 16.73 -20.27
C ASN A 304 -3.24 15.68 -19.17
N GLN A 305 -3.06 16.10 -17.91
CA GLN A 305 -3.20 15.25 -16.73
C GLN A 305 -4.64 14.79 -16.51
N LEU A 306 -5.62 15.58 -16.94
CA LEU A 306 -7.04 15.21 -16.89
C LEU A 306 -7.35 14.02 -17.79
N ALA A 307 -6.83 14.01 -19.03
CA ALA A 307 -7.01 12.88 -19.94
C ALA A 307 -6.37 11.59 -19.37
N LEU A 308 -5.19 11.72 -18.75
CA LEU A 308 -4.51 10.61 -18.10
C LEU A 308 -5.31 10.10 -16.89
N PHE A 309 -5.90 11.00 -16.11
CA PHE A 309 -6.77 10.65 -15.00
C PHE A 309 -8.02 9.87 -15.47
N TYR A 310 -8.68 10.35 -16.54
CA TYR A 310 -9.83 9.64 -17.13
C TYR A 310 -9.44 8.25 -17.64
N GLU A 311 -8.28 8.12 -18.25
CA GLU A 311 -7.78 6.83 -18.73
C GLU A 311 -7.55 5.86 -17.57
N MET A 312 -6.91 6.31 -16.48
CA MET A 312 -6.77 5.55 -15.24
C MET A 312 -8.15 5.12 -14.69
N ALA A 313 -9.07 6.07 -14.54
CA ALA A 313 -10.40 5.82 -14.00
C ALA A 313 -11.20 4.82 -14.87
N ASN A 314 -11.11 4.94 -16.20
CA ASN A 314 -11.75 4.01 -17.13
C ASN A 314 -11.18 2.59 -17.01
N ARG A 315 -9.87 2.45 -16.86
CA ARG A 315 -9.23 1.13 -16.65
C ARG A 315 -9.67 0.49 -15.34
N VAL A 316 -9.68 1.27 -14.24
CA VAL A 316 -10.19 0.77 -12.97
C VAL A 316 -11.63 0.28 -13.14
N ARG A 317 -12.54 1.08 -13.70
CA ARG A 317 -13.93 0.69 -13.94
C ARG A 317 -14.04 -0.58 -14.79
N LYS A 318 -13.28 -0.65 -15.87
CA LYS A 318 -13.29 -1.80 -16.80
C LYS A 318 -12.86 -3.10 -16.11
N PHE A 319 -11.80 -3.05 -15.29
CA PHE A 319 -11.26 -4.25 -14.63
C PHE A 319 -12.01 -4.64 -13.36
N THR A 320 -12.60 -3.67 -12.66
CA THR A 320 -13.42 -3.95 -11.46
C THR A 320 -14.88 -4.24 -11.79
N GLY A 321 -15.33 -3.97 -13.01
CA GLY A 321 -16.72 -4.13 -13.42
C GLY A 321 -17.66 -3.04 -12.92
N LEU A 322 -17.12 -1.90 -12.43
CA LEU A 322 -17.91 -0.76 -11.96
C LEU A 322 -18.69 -0.11 -13.11
N GLY A 323 -19.96 0.18 -12.87
CA GLY A 323 -20.81 0.93 -13.79
C GLY A 323 -20.34 2.37 -14.00
N ALA A 324 -20.85 3.02 -15.05
CA ALA A 324 -20.42 4.37 -15.41
C ALA A 324 -20.71 5.43 -14.33
N THR A 325 -21.71 5.20 -13.48
CA THR A 325 -22.13 6.10 -12.40
C THR A 325 -21.69 5.64 -11.02
N GLU A 326 -21.14 4.42 -10.93
CA GLU A 326 -20.64 3.89 -9.65
C GLU A 326 -19.27 4.50 -9.34
N LYS A 327 -19.06 4.80 -8.06
CA LYS A 327 -17.79 5.33 -7.58
C LYS A 327 -16.88 4.20 -7.10
N TYR A 328 -15.61 4.42 -7.25
CA TYR A 328 -14.56 3.57 -6.70
C TYR A 328 -14.54 3.72 -5.17
N ARG A 329 -14.64 2.61 -4.44
CA ARG A 329 -14.79 2.63 -2.98
C ARG A 329 -13.47 2.88 -2.24
N GLN A 330 -12.36 2.50 -2.86
CA GLN A 330 -11.06 2.68 -2.24
C GLN A 330 -10.61 4.14 -2.28
N PRO A 331 -9.84 4.61 -1.28
CA PRO A 331 -9.44 6.00 -1.19
C PRO A 331 -8.52 6.43 -2.33
N LEU A 332 -8.78 7.65 -2.81
CA LEU A 332 -7.96 8.35 -3.79
C LEU A 332 -7.28 9.54 -3.12
N VAL A 333 -5.96 9.57 -3.12
CA VAL A 333 -5.20 10.73 -2.67
C VAL A 333 -4.58 11.43 -3.86
N ILE A 334 -4.96 12.68 -4.08
CA ILE A 334 -4.35 13.57 -5.08
C ILE A 334 -3.17 14.28 -4.44
N ALA A 335 -1.97 13.82 -4.71
CA ALA A 335 -0.74 14.44 -4.24
C ALA A 335 -0.38 15.61 -5.18
N ILE A 336 -0.61 16.85 -4.73
CA ILE A 336 -0.23 18.06 -5.46
C ILE A 336 1.28 18.24 -5.30
N ALA A 337 2.02 17.74 -6.31
CA ALA A 337 3.47 17.70 -6.31
C ALA A 337 4.09 19.09 -6.47
N LYS A 338 5.40 19.19 -6.18
CA LYS A 338 6.16 20.46 -6.36
C LYS A 338 5.48 21.64 -5.67
N PHE A 339 4.89 21.40 -4.52
CA PHE A 339 4.14 22.40 -3.76
C PHE A 339 5.01 23.59 -3.33
N ASP A 340 6.32 23.39 -3.18
CA ASP A 340 7.32 24.45 -2.98
C ASP A 340 7.23 25.56 -4.07
N ALA A 341 6.98 25.19 -5.31
CA ALA A 341 6.82 26.15 -6.40
C ALA A 341 5.42 26.80 -6.44
N LEU A 342 4.40 26.19 -5.83
CA LEU A 342 2.99 26.61 -5.91
C LEU A 342 2.49 27.36 -4.66
N LYS A 343 3.02 27.05 -3.47
CA LYS A 343 2.52 27.51 -2.16
C LYS A 343 2.30 29.01 -2.03
N GLU A 344 3.24 29.81 -2.56
CA GLU A 344 3.17 31.28 -2.47
C GLU A 344 2.04 31.85 -3.34
N GLY A 345 1.87 31.31 -4.56
CA GLY A 345 0.82 31.75 -5.48
C GLY A 345 -0.58 31.40 -4.99
N LEU A 346 -0.75 30.34 -4.21
CA LEU A 346 -2.03 29.99 -3.57
C LEU A 346 -2.23 30.65 -2.21
N GLY A 347 -1.19 31.22 -1.62
CA GLY A 347 -1.23 31.81 -0.27
C GLY A 347 -1.40 30.78 0.86
N LEU A 348 -1.09 29.50 0.60
CA LEU A 348 -1.20 28.42 1.56
C LEU A 348 0.15 28.15 2.23
N LYS A 349 0.16 28.06 3.56
CA LYS A 349 1.39 27.88 4.37
C LYS A 349 1.16 26.82 5.45
N PRO A 350 0.99 25.53 5.08
CA PRO A 350 0.93 24.46 6.08
C PRO A 350 2.28 24.34 6.81
N GLY A 351 2.26 24.03 8.10
CA GLY A 351 3.46 23.71 8.87
C GLY A 351 4.02 22.34 8.50
N GLU A 352 5.29 22.11 8.82
CA GLU A 352 6.00 20.87 8.43
C GLU A 352 5.39 19.62 9.07
N LEU A 353 4.90 19.70 10.29
CA LEU A 353 4.34 18.57 11.06
C LEU A 353 2.87 18.79 11.48
N ASP A 354 2.15 19.69 10.82
CA ASP A 354 0.74 19.98 11.16
C ASP A 354 -0.18 18.75 10.98
N TYR A 355 0.31 17.68 10.36
CA TYR A 355 -0.41 16.42 10.20
C TYR A 355 -0.17 15.42 11.36
N LEU A 356 0.60 15.79 12.39
CA LEU A 356 0.82 14.97 13.59
C LEU A 356 0.17 15.63 14.82
N HIS A 357 -0.51 14.81 15.57
CA HIS A 357 -1.04 15.16 16.88
C HIS A 357 -0.35 14.31 17.95
N TYR A 358 0.07 14.96 19.05
CA TYR A 358 0.63 14.29 20.22
C TYR A 358 -0.35 14.36 21.37
N ASP A 359 -0.78 13.21 21.87
CA ASP A 359 -1.62 13.12 23.06
C ASP A 359 -0.74 13.08 24.31
N GLU A 360 -0.69 14.19 25.05
CA GLU A 360 0.11 14.31 26.28
C GLU A 360 -0.34 13.38 27.41
N LYS A 361 -1.60 12.89 27.40
CA LYS A 361 -2.12 12.02 28.45
C LYS A 361 -1.71 10.58 28.26
N ASN A 362 -1.75 10.12 27.01
CA ASN A 362 -1.42 8.73 26.65
C ASN A 362 0.02 8.59 26.14
N PHE A 363 0.73 9.71 25.94
CA PHE A 363 2.09 9.75 25.35
C PHE A 363 2.16 9.10 23.98
N GLU A 364 1.11 9.24 23.18
CA GLU A 364 0.96 8.62 21.86
C GLU A 364 0.85 9.68 20.76
N TYR A 365 1.36 9.31 19.58
CA TYR A 365 1.17 10.08 18.36
C TYR A 365 0.03 9.50 17.53
N SER A 366 -0.68 10.39 16.86
CA SER A 366 -1.70 10.08 15.85
C SER A 366 -1.58 11.03 14.67
N ILE A 367 -2.16 10.69 13.53
CA ILE A 367 -2.27 11.68 12.45
C ILE A 367 -3.32 12.72 12.84
N ASP A 368 -3.03 14.00 12.59
CA ASP A 368 -4.02 15.08 12.76
C ASP A 368 -4.93 15.13 11.53
N LEU A 369 -5.97 14.31 11.56
CA LEU A 369 -6.92 14.21 10.46
C LEU A 369 -7.65 15.53 10.22
N GLN A 370 -7.92 16.31 11.26
CA GLN A 370 -8.59 17.60 11.12
C GLN A 370 -7.75 18.57 10.30
N ASN A 371 -6.46 18.70 10.63
CA ASN A 371 -5.58 19.57 9.86
C ASN A 371 -5.35 19.07 8.43
N ILE A 372 -5.21 17.76 8.23
CA ILE A 372 -5.10 17.17 6.89
C ILE A 372 -6.38 17.46 6.08
N THR A 373 -7.56 17.24 6.67
CA THR A 373 -8.86 17.49 6.00
C THR A 373 -9.05 18.96 5.69
N ASN A 374 -8.72 19.85 6.62
CA ASN A 374 -8.77 21.30 6.40
C ASN A 374 -7.85 21.73 5.25
N MET A 375 -6.62 21.21 5.20
CA MET A 375 -5.69 21.49 4.11
C MET A 375 -6.20 20.93 2.77
N SER A 376 -6.74 19.72 2.79
CA SER A 376 -7.37 19.09 1.62
C SER A 376 -8.53 19.94 1.09
N PHE A 377 -9.40 20.44 1.99
CA PHE A 377 -10.50 21.31 1.63
C PHE A 377 -10.02 22.63 1.01
N LEU A 378 -9.02 23.28 1.61
CA LEU A 378 -8.47 24.54 1.07
C LEU A 378 -7.85 24.36 -0.32
N LEU A 379 -7.10 23.27 -0.52
CA LEU A 379 -6.55 22.93 -1.84
C LEU A 379 -7.64 22.63 -2.86
N ARG A 380 -8.64 21.85 -2.44
CA ARG A 380 -9.80 21.55 -3.29
C ARG A 380 -10.51 22.81 -3.76
N GLU A 381 -10.80 23.76 -2.86
CA GLU A 381 -11.44 25.03 -3.21
C GLU A 381 -10.60 25.83 -4.22
N LYS A 382 -9.28 25.91 -4.00
CA LYS A 382 -8.39 26.56 -4.95
C LYS A 382 -8.35 25.85 -6.31
N LEU A 383 -8.34 24.54 -6.33
CA LEU A 383 -8.38 23.76 -7.56
C LEU A 383 -9.74 23.88 -8.26
N LEU A 384 -10.86 24.00 -7.54
CA LEU A 384 -12.16 24.28 -8.13
C LEU A 384 -12.22 25.64 -8.86
N GLU A 385 -11.53 26.67 -8.33
CA GLU A 385 -11.42 27.97 -9.00
C GLU A 385 -10.61 27.89 -10.31
N ILE A 386 -9.58 27.04 -10.36
CA ILE A 386 -8.58 27.02 -11.44
C ILE A 386 -8.81 25.89 -12.44
N ALA A 387 -9.10 24.68 -11.94
CA ALA A 387 -9.23 23.44 -12.72
C ALA A 387 -10.44 22.60 -12.25
N PRO A 388 -11.69 23.15 -12.30
CA PRO A 388 -12.89 22.51 -11.76
C PRO A 388 -13.17 21.13 -12.37
N GLU A 389 -12.81 20.93 -13.65
CA GLU A 389 -13.00 19.65 -14.32
C GLU A 389 -12.13 18.54 -13.75
N PHE A 390 -10.94 18.84 -13.22
CA PHE A 390 -10.09 17.85 -12.59
C PHE A 390 -10.65 17.44 -11.22
N VAL A 391 -11.09 18.41 -10.41
CA VAL A 391 -11.75 18.14 -9.13
C VAL A 391 -13.01 17.32 -9.36
N GLY A 392 -13.87 17.73 -10.30
CA GLY A 392 -15.08 16.99 -10.66
C GLY A 392 -14.80 15.57 -11.15
N ALA A 393 -13.71 15.36 -11.90
CA ALA A 393 -13.30 14.01 -12.33
C ALA A 393 -12.85 13.14 -11.15
N ALA A 394 -12.05 13.68 -10.22
CA ALA A 394 -11.58 12.97 -9.04
C ALA A 394 -12.74 12.56 -8.12
N GLU A 395 -13.62 13.50 -7.79
CA GLU A 395 -14.79 13.27 -6.93
C GLU A 395 -15.89 12.44 -7.60
N GLY A 396 -15.99 12.49 -8.93
CA GLY A 396 -16.86 11.62 -9.71
C GLY A 396 -16.33 10.18 -9.85
N PHE A 397 -15.05 9.96 -9.60
CA PHE A 397 -14.43 8.65 -9.69
C PHE A 397 -14.42 7.90 -8.34
N SER A 398 -14.01 8.53 -7.24
CA SER A 398 -13.89 7.88 -5.93
C SER A 398 -14.86 8.48 -4.90
N GLU A 399 -15.27 7.65 -3.95
CA GLU A 399 -16.10 8.06 -2.80
C GLU A 399 -15.28 8.93 -1.84
N THR A 400 -14.01 8.60 -1.64
CA THR A 400 -13.09 9.25 -0.70
C THR A 400 -11.93 9.89 -1.45
N VAL A 401 -11.87 11.23 -1.48
CA VAL A 401 -10.82 11.99 -2.17
C VAL A 401 -10.16 12.99 -1.22
N TYR A 402 -8.84 12.91 -1.10
CA TYR A 402 -8.03 13.90 -0.40
C TYR A 402 -7.07 14.60 -1.36
N PHE A 403 -6.93 15.92 -1.19
CA PHE A 403 -5.94 16.74 -1.90
C PHE A 403 -4.83 17.10 -0.92
N VAL A 404 -3.61 16.62 -1.17
CA VAL A 404 -2.48 16.75 -0.22
C VAL A 404 -1.33 17.50 -0.89
N PRO A 405 -0.82 18.60 -0.28
CA PRO A 405 0.34 19.29 -0.81
C PRO A 405 1.61 18.48 -0.53
N VAL A 406 2.43 18.22 -1.55
CA VAL A 406 3.68 17.48 -1.36
C VAL A 406 4.83 18.14 -2.13
N SER A 407 6.01 18.15 -1.54
CA SER A 407 7.24 18.49 -2.23
C SER A 407 8.34 17.49 -1.92
N SER A 408 8.86 16.83 -2.95
CA SER A 408 9.93 15.85 -2.78
C SER A 408 11.26 16.48 -2.36
N PHE A 409 11.49 17.73 -2.73
CA PHE A 409 12.75 18.40 -2.46
C PHE A 409 12.65 19.58 -1.49
N GLY A 410 11.48 20.22 -1.42
CA GLY A 410 11.29 21.50 -0.71
C GLY A 410 11.89 22.70 -1.42
N CYS A 411 12.51 22.50 -2.58
CA CYS A 411 13.12 23.51 -3.42
C CYS A 411 13.09 23.12 -4.90
N SER A 412 13.30 24.10 -5.79
CA SER A 412 13.39 23.86 -7.23
C SER A 412 14.71 23.16 -7.59
N PRO A 413 14.69 22.19 -8.54
CA PRO A 413 15.89 21.55 -9.05
C PRO A 413 16.74 22.52 -9.87
N GLN A 414 18.01 22.17 -10.10
CA GLN A 414 18.96 22.97 -10.86
C GLN A 414 19.28 22.31 -12.20
N VAL A 415 19.69 23.11 -13.18
CA VAL A 415 20.12 22.61 -14.49
C VAL A 415 21.51 22.00 -14.37
N MET A 416 21.63 20.70 -14.65
CA MET A 416 22.93 20.05 -14.78
C MET A 416 23.56 20.44 -16.11
N SER A 417 24.81 20.92 -16.09
CA SER A 417 25.60 21.10 -17.32
C SER A 417 26.02 19.73 -17.83
N GLY A 418 25.19 19.12 -18.68
CA GLY A 418 25.44 17.80 -19.24
C GLY A 418 26.14 17.86 -20.59
N GLU A 419 27.11 16.96 -20.80
CA GLU A 419 27.69 16.66 -22.09
C GLU A 419 26.65 16.08 -23.04
N SER A 420 26.61 16.59 -24.26
CA SER A 420 25.72 16.13 -25.33
C SER A 420 26.07 14.68 -25.70
N SER A 421 25.20 13.73 -25.38
CA SER A 421 25.20 12.45 -26.09
C SER A 421 24.81 12.69 -27.56
N GLY A 422 25.59 12.18 -28.46
CA GLY A 422 25.72 12.32 -29.91
C GLY A 422 24.50 12.49 -30.85
N SER A 423 23.34 12.93 -30.39
CA SER A 423 22.14 13.14 -31.23
C SER A 423 21.75 14.61 -31.44
N GLY A 424 22.62 15.57 -31.11
CA GLY A 424 22.43 16.99 -31.49
C GLY A 424 21.32 17.78 -30.78
N ILE A 425 20.47 17.15 -29.98
CA ILE A 425 19.43 17.81 -29.18
C ILE A 425 19.92 17.88 -27.73
N ARG A 426 20.24 19.08 -27.27
CA ARG A 426 20.58 19.32 -25.85
C ARG A 426 19.31 19.19 -25.01
N GLN A 427 19.02 18.01 -24.47
CA GLN A 427 18.04 17.89 -23.40
C GLN A 427 18.65 18.45 -22.11
N LYS A 428 18.02 19.47 -21.52
CA LYS A 428 18.36 19.96 -20.19
C LYS A 428 18.09 18.82 -19.17
N VAL A 429 19.13 18.33 -18.53
CA VAL A 429 18.99 17.39 -17.40
C VAL A 429 18.87 18.22 -16.14
N LEU A 430 17.83 17.96 -15.35
CA LEU A 430 17.62 18.60 -14.05
C LEU A 430 18.15 17.70 -12.94
N GLY A 431 18.83 18.29 -11.97
CA GLY A 431 19.35 17.60 -10.80
C GLY A 431 19.01 18.33 -9.51
N ILE A 432 19.28 17.66 -8.41
CA ILE A 432 19.11 18.20 -7.07
C ILE A 432 20.40 17.97 -6.28
N VAL A 433 20.75 18.89 -5.39
CA VAL A 433 21.82 18.72 -4.42
C VAL A 433 21.25 17.96 -3.21
N PRO A 434 21.75 16.76 -2.88
CA PRO A 434 21.21 15.97 -1.77
C PRO A 434 21.10 16.71 -0.44
N ASN A 435 22.07 17.55 -0.09
CA ASN A 435 22.03 18.36 1.15
C ASN A 435 20.89 19.40 1.19
N ASP A 436 20.36 19.81 0.04
CA ASP A 436 19.29 20.79 -0.05
C ASP A 436 17.90 20.13 0.03
N ILE A 437 17.82 18.80 0.02
CA ILE A 437 16.56 18.06 0.03
C ILE A 437 15.91 18.18 1.42
N LYS A 438 14.75 18.84 1.44
CA LYS A 438 13.87 19.00 2.60
C LYS A 438 12.46 18.62 2.20
N PRO A 439 12.12 17.32 2.22
CA PRO A 439 10.80 16.86 1.83
C PRO A 439 9.71 17.50 2.69
N PHE A 440 8.59 17.80 2.07
CA PHE A 440 7.46 18.41 2.74
C PHE A 440 6.20 17.58 2.46
N TRP A 441 5.57 17.03 3.49
CA TRP A 441 4.34 16.23 3.47
C TRP A 441 4.35 15.05 2.49
N THR A 442 5.51 14.58 2.06
CA THR A 442 5.60 13.46 1.10
C THR A 442 5.08 12.16 1.67
N GLU A 443 5.17 11.97 2.98
CA GLU A 443 4.68 10.81 3.71
C GLU A 443 3.16 10.83 3.93
N VAL A 444 2.53 12.02 3.98
CA VAL A 444 1.12 12.19 4.35
C VAL A 444 0.16 11.41 3.44
N PRO A 445 0.32 11.37 2.10
CA PRO A 445 -0.53 10.56 1.25
C PRO A 445 -0.57 9.09 1.66
N PHE A 446 0.56 8.55 2.13
CA PHE A 446 0.67 7.14 2.51
C PHE A 446 0.22 6.90 3.96
N LEU A 447 0.49 7.84 4.88
CA LEU A 447 -0.05 7.80 6.24
C LEU A 447 -1.58 7.85 6.24
N LEU A 448 -2.18 8.64 5.34
CA LEU A 448 -3.63 8.64 5.12
C LEU A 448 -4.14 7.27 4.68
N GLN A 449 -3.47 6.62 3.72
CA GLN A 449 -3.84 5.26 3.30
C GLN A 449 -3.78 4.30 4.50
N PHE A 450 -2.75 4.37 5.32
CA PHE A 450 -2.66 3.53 6.51
C PHE A 450 -3.77 3.80 7.52
N TYR A 451 -4.12 5.07 7.75
CA TYR A 451 -5.25 5.43 8.59
C TYR A 451 -6.57 4.87 8.04
N LEU A 452 -6.86 5.09 6.76
CA LEU A 452 -8.11 4.67 6.12
C LEU A 452 -8.26 3.13 6.09
N HIS A 453 -7.16 2.40 6.24
CA HIS A 453 -7.16 0.95 6.41
C HIS A 453 -7.05 0.49 7.87
N GLY A 454 -7.23 1.39 8.85
CA GLY A 454 -7.26 1.08 10.27
C GLY A 454 -5.92 0.68 10.89
N LEU A 455 -4.79 1.05 10.24
CA LEU A 455 -3.45 0.74 10.72
C LEU A 455 -2.89 1.81 11.65
N LEU A 456 -3.25 3.06 11.44
CA LEU A 456 -2.79 4.18 12.24
C LEU A 456 -3.93 4.85 12.98
N PRO A 457 -3.70 5.35 14.21
CA PRO A 457 -4.66 6.19 14.92
C PRO A 457 -4.71 7.59 14.29
N ALA A 458 -5.88 8.24 14.41
CA ALA A 458 -6.04 9.62 14.00
C ALA A 458 -6.70 10.45 15.09
N PHE A 459 -6.28 11.71 15.17
CA PHE A 459 -6.94 12.76 15.94
C PHE A 459 -7.81 13.59 14.98
N ALA A 460 -9.09 13.65 15.25
CA ALA A 460 -10.05 14.41 14.43
C ALA A 460 -10.64 15.63 15.16
N GLY A 461 -9.85 16.20 16.05
CA GLY A 461 -10.26 17.31 16.91
C GLY A 461 -10.79 16.86 18.29
N GLU A 462 -10.78 17.76 19.26
CA GLU A 462 -11.40 17.52 20.56
C GLU A 462 -12.93 17.60 20.43
N VAL A 463 -13.62 16.53 20.79
CA VAL A 463 -15.08 16.51 20.89
C VAL A 463 -15.44 16.58 22.37
N ALA A 464 -15.59 17.79 22.86
CA ALA A 464 -15.87 18.03 24.29
C ALA A 464 -17.24 17.49 24.75
N ASP A 465 -18.25 17.44 23.88
CA ASP A 465 -19.64 17.12 24.22
C ASP A 465 -20.25 16.06 23.27
N ALA A 466 -19.61 14.91 23.14
CA ALA A 466 -20.21 13.81 22.39
C ALA A 466 -21.31 13.11 23.23
N GLY A 467 -22.51 13.01 22.67
CA GLY A 467 -23.60 12.22 23.25
C GLY A 467 -23.24 10.72 23.29
N GLU A 468 -23.75 9.99 24.26
CA GLU A 468 -23.57 8.54 24.35
C GLU A 468 -24.60 7.78 23.52
N ILE A 469 -24.16 6.71 22.86
CA ILE A 469 -25.03 5.77 22.15
C ILE A 469 -25.52 4.72 23.14
N SER A 470 -26.80 4.75 23.45
CA SER A 470 -27.44 3.84 24.42
C SER A 470 -27.85 2.50 23.81
N ASN A 471 -28.08 2.44 22.50
CA ASN A 471 -28.55 1.25 21.81
C ASN A 471 -27.47 0.71 20.90
N TYR A 472 -26.68 -0.24 21.40
CA TYR A 472 -25.58 -0.86 20.68
C TYR A 472 -25.39 -2.33 21.05
N LYS A 473 -24.71 -3.06 20.16
CA LYS A 473 -24.32 -4.46 20.35
C LYS A 473 -22.99 -4.72 19.64
N PHE A 474 -22.08 -5.41 20.32
CA PHE A 474 -20.91 -5.98 19.66
C PHE A 474 -21.26 -7.30 19.00
N ALA A 475 -20.94 -7.46 17.74
CA ALA A 475 -21.15 -8.68 16.98
C ALA A 475 -19.87 -9.01 16.21
N LYS A 476 -19.07 -9.93 16.76
CA LYS A 476 -17.78 -10.32 16.23
C LYS A 476 -16.83 -9.11 16.11
N ASP A 477 -16.52 -8.69 14.89
CA ASP A 477 -15.59 -7.60 14.61
C ASP A 477 -16.30 -6.27 14.27
N VAL A 478 -17.59 -6.16 14.57
CA VAL A 478 -18.39 -4.96 14.26
C VAL A 478 -19.14 -4.45 15.50
N ILE A 479 -19.33 -3.13 15.55
CA ILE A 479 -20.23 -2.47 16.48
C ILE A 479 -21.51 -2.17 15.72
N VAL A 480 -22.62 -2.72 16.20
CA VAL A 480 -23.96 -2.45 15.68
C VAL A 480 -24.65 -1.50 16.62
N PHE A 481 -25.17 -0.37 16.13
CA PHE A 481 -25.77 0.66 16.97
C PHE A 481 -26.87 1.44 16.25
N SER A 482 -27.61 2.23 17.01
CA SER A 482 -28.51 3.23 16.46
C SER A 482 -28.24 4.56 17.13
N LEU A 483 -28.23 5.64 16.36
CA LEU A 483 -28.08 6.99 16.90
C LEU A 483 -29.31 7.39 17.70
N PRO A 484 -29.18 8.22 18.77
CA PRO A 484 -30.30 8.71 19.53
C PRO A 484 -31.36 9.39 18.64
N GLY A 485 -32.59 8.98 18.79
CA GLY A 485 -33.71 9.48 17.97
C GLY A 485 -33.85 8.88 16.58
N SER A 486 -32.94 7.99 16.16
CA SER A 486 -32.96 7.28 14.88
C SER A 486 -33.38 5.83 15.06
N THR A 487 -34.24 5.34 14.17
CA THR A 487 -34.54 3.90 14.05
C THR A 487 -33.60 3.17 13.10
N LYS A 488 -32.73 3.89 12.39
CA LYS A 488 -31.72 3.31 11.50
C LYS A 488 -30.68 2.57 12.32
N ARG A 489 -30.37 1.37 11.88
CA ARG A 489 -29.31 0.55 12.43
C ARG A 489 -28.02 0.84 11.64
N CYS A 490 -26.94 1.10 12.36
CA CYS A 490 -25.60 1.36 11.82
C CYS A 490 -24.66 0.23 12.21
N GLU A 491 -23.70 -0.09 11.38
CA GLU A 491 -22.61 -1.01 11.68
C GLU A 491 -21.28 -0.36 11.33
N LEU A 492 -20.33 -0.46 12.25
CA LEU A 492 -18.96 -0.04 12.04
C LEU A 492 -18.00 -1.14 12.53
N PRO A 493 -16.80 -1.26 11.93
CA PRO A 493 -15.77 -2.13 12.47
C PRO A 493 -15.50 -1.83 13.95
N SER A 494 -15.20 -2.85 14.73
CA SER A 494 -14.89 -2.69 16.17
C SER A 494 -13.65 -1.82 16.42
N THR A 495 -12.82 -1.60 15.41
CA THR A 495 -11.68 -0.66 15.44
C THR A 495 -12.10 0.79 15.72
N TYR A 496 -13.37 1.13 15.50
CA TYR A 496 -13.93 2.46 15.80
C TYR A 496 -14.46 2.60 17.23
N TRP A 497 -14.31 1.62 18.09
CA TRP A 497 -14.76 1.73 19.47
C TRP A 497 -14.09 2.93 20.19
N GLY A 498 -14.89 3.63 20.99
CA GLY A 498 -14.47 4.85 21.70
C GLY A 498 -14.35 6.11 20.83
N TRP A 499 -14.55 6.02 19.52
CA TRP A 499 -14.56 7.17 18.61
C TRP A 499 -15.87 7.94 18.71
N ALA A 500 -15.81 9.24 18.41
CA ALA A 500 -17.01 10.05 18.20
C ALA A 500 -17.35 10.12 16.72
N ILE A 501 -18.60 9.86 16.37
CA ILE A 501 -19.15 9.96 15.02
C ILE A 501 -20.03 11.21 14.90
N TYR A 502 -19.85 11.95 13.82
CA TYR A 502 -20.66 13.11 13.50
C TYR A 502 -21.96 12.68 12.82
N ASN A 503 -23.08 13.11 13.37
CA ASN A 503 -24.38 12.94 12.75
C ASN A 503 -24.79 14.21 12.01
N SER A 504 -24.74 14.19 10.67
CA SER A 504 -25.10 15.33 9.83
C SER A 504 -26.57 15.75 9.95
N ALA A 505 -27.46 14.85 10.43
CA ALA A 505 -28.87 15.14 10.56
C ALA A 505 -29.20 16.10 11.72
N ASP A 506 -28.43 16.08 12.81
CA ASP A 506 -28.62 16.94 13.99
C ASP A 506 -27.40 17.81 14.33
N GLY A 507 -26.31 17.67 13.57
CA GLY A 507 -25.09 18.45 13.76
C GLY A 507 -24.32 18.10 15.04
N LYS A 508 -24.50 16.90 15.60
CA LYS A 508 -23.91 16.49 16.88
C LYS A 508 -22.96 15.31 16.72
N TYR A 509 -22.02 15.22 17.65
CA TYR A 509 -21.17 14.05 17.79
C TYR A 509 -21.75 13.05 18.78
N TYR A 510 -21.52 11.76 18.52
CA TYR A 510 -21.92 10.65 19.39
C TYR A 510 -20.75 9.69 19.58
N ARG A 511 -20.43 9.38 20.84
CA ARG A 511 -19.35 8.46 21.20
C ARG A 511 -19.78 7.02 20.97
N LEU A 512 -18.95 6.26 20.23
CA LEU A 512 -19.09 4.82 20.11
C LEU A 512 -18.64 4.13 21.40
N PRO A 513 -19.34 3.09 21.86
CA PRO A 513 -18.98 2.36 23.07
C PRO A 513 -17.69 1.54 22.86
N THR A 514 -16.94 1.29 23.91
CA THR A 514 -15.89 0.28 24.00
C THR A 514 -16.49 -1.08 24.37
N GLN A 515 -15.71 -2.18 24.29
CA GLN A 515 -16.19 -3.52 24.71
C GLN A 515 -16.68 -3.54 26.16
N ASP A 516 -16.01 -2.77 27.04
CA ASP A 516 -16.35 -2.65 28.45
C ASP A 516 -17.35 -1.53 28.74
N GLY A 517 -17.98 -0.97 27.71
CA GLY A 517 -18.84 0.19 27.77
C GLY A 517 -18.04 1.49 27.78
N TYR A 518 -18.63 2.55 28.38
CA TYR A 518 -17.96 3.88 28.45
C TYR A 518 -17.00 4.04 29.64
N LYS A 519 -16.47 2.94 30.17
CA LYS A 519 -15.61 2.94 31.37
C LYS A 519 -14.18 3.39 31.10
N ASP A 520 -13.81 3.56 29.83
CA ASP A 520 -12.47 3.93 29.44
C ASP A 520 -12.36 5.45 29.33
N ASP A 521 -11.46 6.07 30.09
CA ASP A 521 -11.16 7.51 30.08
C ASP A 521 -10.32 7.96 28.86
N ARG A 522 -10.14 7.09 27.87
CA ARG A 522 -9.44 7.47 26.64
C ARG A 522 -10.17 8.62 25.96
N GLN A 523 -9.39 9.59 25.48
CA GLN A 523 -9.92 10.74 24.76
C GLN A 523 -10.79 10.27 23.59
N ILE A 524 -11.92 10.94 23.42
CA ILE A 524 -12.85 10.68 22.33
C ILE A 524 -12.15 11.06 21.04
N ARG A 525 -11.83 10.08 20.22
CA ARG A 525 -11.34 10.30 18.86
C ARG A 525 -12.54 10.55 17.95
N ALA A 526 -12.56 11.67 17.24
CA ALA A 526 -13.65 11.99 16.33
C ALA A 526 -13.32 11.49 14.92
N ALA A 527 -14.26 10.77 14.31
CA ALA A 527 -14.28 10.57 12.87
C ALA A 527 -15.35 11.48 12.28
N SER A 528 -15.03 12.32 11.31
CA SER A 528 -16.05 12.97 10.51
C SER A 528 -16.60 11.92 9.54
N LEU A 529 -17.71 11.32 9.90
CA LEU A 529 -18.53 10.58 8.96
C LEU A 529 -19.41 11.56 8.19
N ASP A 530 -18.84 12.38 7.31
CA ASP A 530 -19.55 12.86 6.13
C ASP A 530 -19.73 11.71 5.11
N GLU A 531 -19.25 10.53 5.46
CA GLU A 531 -19.40 9.31 4.70
C GLU A 531 -20.67 8.61 5.15
N GLN A 532 -21.69 8.88 4.39
CA GLN A 532 -22.77 7.99 4.02
C GLN A 532 -22.73 6.62 4.71
N ILE A 533 -23.41 6.56 5.82
CA ILE A 533 -24.06 5.30 6.18
C ILE A 533 -25.12 5.11 5.10
N ASP A 534 -24.71 4.46 4.01
CA ASP A 534 -25.55 4.25 2.84
C ASP A 534 -26.79 3.45 3.27
N SER A 535 -27.95 4.11 3.20
CA SER A 535 -29.23 3.52 3.60
C SER A 535 -29.62 2.33 2.72
N ASP A 536 -28.98 2.13 1.58
CA ASP A 536 -29.36 1.12 0.59
C ASP A 536 -28.64 -0.22 0.79
N PHE A 537 -27.54 -0.26 1.53
CA PHE A 537 -26.88 -1.52 1.89
C PHE A 537 -27.75 -2.40 2.82
N TRP A 538 -28.69 -1.83 3.55
CA TRP A 538 -29.53 -2.50 4.58
C TRP A 538 -30.88 -3.00 4.08
N ASN A 539 -31.29 -2.64 2.87
CA ASN A 539 -32.57 -3.09 2.29
C ASN A 539 -32.46 -4.38 1.47
N GLN A 540 -31.30 -5.05 1.44
CA GLN A 540 -31.06 -6.28 0.68
C GLN A 540 -30.80 -7.53 1.54
N GLN A 541 -31.35 -7.57 2.77
CA GLN A 541 -31.52 -8.84 3.49
C GLN A 541 -32.96 -9.04 3.93
#